data_a9561228894d85dbaa8cd8d135ff0262
#
_entry.id   a9561228894d85dbaa8cd8d135ff0262
#
_cell.length_a   1.000
_cell.length_b   1.000
_cell.length_c   1.000
_cell.angle_alpha   90.00
_cell.angle_beta   90.00
_cell.angle_gamma   90.00
#
_symmetry.space_group_name_H-M   'P 1'
#
loop_
_entity.id
_entity.type
_entity.pdbx_description
1 polymer ?
#
loop_
_entity_poly.entity_id
_entity_poly.type
_entity_poly.pdbx_seq_one_letter_code
_entity_poly.pdbx_strand_id
1 'polypeptide(L)'
;TMEQIAKAVGTVKSNVYKYLSEMEERGILTRSKREIVINDTIQASPELNRVPILGNVSCGLPEYAEENFEEYVPLPVALFGQGDFYLLRASGNSMIEAGIDPGDLVVVRKQNTAEEGDIVVALVDNETTLNRDKKHRCCRLHPENSKMKDIYVQDCTIQGVAQNVIKAL
;
A
#
# COMPACT_ATOMS: atom_id res chain seq x y z
N THR A 1 6.33 -37.27 -7.54
CA THR A 1 7.71 -37.80 -7.39
C THR A 1 8.71 -36.65 -7.38
N MET A 2 9.93 -36.91 -6.87
CA MET A 2 11.03 -35.91 -6.89
C MET A 2 11.36 -35.39 -8.29
N GLU A 3 11.17 -36.22 -9.28
CA GLU A 3 11.37 -35.83 -10.71
C GLU A 3 10.30 -34.86 -11.20
N GLN A 4 9.05 -35.06 -10.76
CA GLN A 4 7.96 -34.12 -11.09
C GLN A 4 8.18 -32.77 -10.45
N ILE A 5 8.64 -32.74 -9.18
CA ILE A 5 8.99 -31.50 -8.48
C ILE A 5 10.16 -30.81 -9.20
N ALA A 6 11.23 -31.55 -9.51
CA ALA A 6 12.39 -31.01 -10.21
C ALA A 6 12.01 -30.37 -11.57
N LYS A 7 11.13 -31.03 -12.32
CA LYS A 7 10.62 -30.53 -13.60
C LYS A 7 9.74 -29.29 -13.42
N ALA A 8 8.87 -29.26 -12.41
CA ALA A 8 7.97 -28.15 -12.14
C ALA A 8 8.71 -26.87 -11.70
N VAL A 9 9.81 -27.04 -10.95
CA VAL A 9 10.63 -25.93 -10.41
C VAL A 9 11.81 -25.57 -11.33
N GLY A 10 12.00 -26.29 -12.43
CA GLY A 10 13.10 -26.03 -13.38
C GLY A 10 14.49 -26.33 -12.82
N THR A 11 14.63 -27.35 -11.95
CA THR A 11 15.91 -27.73 -11.34
C THR A 11 16.21 -29.21 -11.51
N VAL A 12 17.34 -29.67 -10.98
CA VAL A 12 17.73 -31.08 -10.99
C VAL A 12 17.31 -31.79 -9.72
N LYS A 13 17.09 -33.10 -9.78
CA LYS A 13 16.61 -33.93 -8.69
C LYS A 13 17.48 -33.83 -7.42
N SER A 14 18.78 -33.70 -7.56
CA SER A 14 19.72 -33.52 -6.43
C SER A 14 19.46 -32.27 -5.63
N ASN A 15 19.14 -31.18 -6.32
CA ASN A 15 18.81 -29.90 -5.69
C ASN A 15 17.46 -29.97 -4.94
N VAL A 16 16.48 -30.70 -5.49
CA VAL A 16 15.21 -30.95 -4.79
C VAL A 16 15.45 -31.65 -3.46
N TYR A 17 16.28 -32.70 -3.44
CA TYR A 17 16.64 -33.38 -2.19
C TYR A 17 17.30 -32.44 -1.18
N LYS A 18 18.25 -31.62 -1.63
CA LYS A 18 18.95 -30.66 -0.79
C LYS A 18 17.97 -29.66 -0.17
N TYR A 19 17.14 -29.00 -0.98
CA TYR A 19 16.16 -28.02 -0.51
C TYR A 19 15.12 -28.64 0.44
N LEU A 20 14.61 -29.83 0.13
CA LEU A 20 13.66 -30.51 1.01
C LEU A 20 14.29 -30.90 2.36
N SER A 21 15.58 -31.28 2.37
CA SER A 21 16.28 -31.54 3.65
C SER A 21 16.48 -30.29 4.47
N GLU A 22 16.85 -29.20 3.83
CA GLU A 22 16.98 -27.91 4.49
C GLU A 22 15.64 -27.38 5.03
N MET A 23 14.55 -27.58 4.29
CA MET A 23 13.20 -27.26 4.76
C MET A 23 12.76 -28.14 5.94
N GLU A 24 13.12 -29.42 5.94
CA GLU A 24 12.83 -30.34 7.04
C GLU A 24 13.60 -29.97 8.30
N GLU A 25 14.90 -29.64 8.19
CA GLU A 25 15.73 -29.13 9.29
C GLU A 25 15.17 -27.84 9.89
N ARG A 26 14.58 -26.98 9.06
CA ARG A 26 13.91 -25.75 9.49
C ARG A 26 12.50 -25.99 10.05
N GLY A 27 12.02 -27.20 10.08
CA GLY A 27 10.68 -27.54 10.56
C GLY A 27 9.54 -27.12 9.63
N ILE A 28 9.86 -26.72 8.38
CA ILE A 28 8.89 -26.25 7.38
C ILE A 28 8.02 -27.39 6.86
N LEU A 29 8.59 -28.56 6.74
CA LEU A 29 7.90 -29.76 6.28
C LEU A 29 8.41 -31.01 7.01
N THR A 30 7.63 -32.07 6.92
CA THR A 30 8.00 -33.40 7.37
C THR A 30 7.88 -34.35 6.19
N ARG A 31 8.92 -35.15 5.96
CA ARG A 31 8.92 -36.18 4.90
C ARG A 31 8.63 -37.54 5.48
N SER A 32 7.71 -38.25 4.86
CA SER A 32 7.51 -39.67 5.05
C SER A 32 7.86 -40.43 3.77
N LYS A 33 7.87 -41.77 3.85
CA LYS A 33 8.15 -42.62 2.67
C LYS A 33 7.16 -42.42 1.51
N ARG A 34 5.99 -41.86 1.77
CA ARG A 34 4.89 -41.77 0.80
C ARG A 34 4.43 -40.33 0.50
N GLU A 35 4.73 -39.38 1.39
CA GLU A 35 4.22 -38.03 1.28
C GLU A 35 5.19 -36.99 1.87
N ILE A 36 5.01 -35.75 1.46
CA ILE A 36 5.63 -34.58 2.04
C ILE A 36 4.47 -33.75 2.63
N VAL A 37 4.51 -33.56 3.94
CA VAL A 37 3.52 -32.78 4.66
C VAL A 37 4.15 -31.44 5.00
N ILE A 38 3.50 -30.35 4.60
CA ILE A 38 3.87 -29.01 5.04
C ILE A 38 3.35 -28.85 6.47
N ASN A 39 4.24 -28.52 7.40
CA ASN A 39 3.86 -28.36 8.79
C ASN A 39 3.01 -27.07 8.93
N ASP A 40 1.81 -27.17 9.52
CA ASP A 40 0.88 -26.05 9.75
C ASP A 40 1.46 -24.97 10.68
N THR A 41 2.63 -25.19 11.26
CA THR A 41 3.41 -24.20 12.00
C THR A 41 4.06 -23.14 11.13
N ILE A 42 4.07 -23.31 9.79
CA ILE A 42 4.18 -22.15 8.93
C ILE A 42 2.80 -21.51 9.00
N GLN A 43 2.62 -20.59 9.98
CA GLN A 43 1.64 -19.55 9.84
C GLN A 43 1.77 -19.05 8.41
N ALA A 44 0.73 -19.21 7.62
CA ALA A 44 0.68 -18.72 6.25
C ALA A 44 1.33 -17.35 6.28
N SER A 45 2.40 -17.17 5.49
CA SER A 45 3.08 -15.87 5.47
C SER A 45 1.98 -14.84 5.34
N PRO A 46 1.85 -13.87 6.24
CA PRO A 46 0.71 -12.98 6.22
C PRO A 46 0.58 -12.45 4.79
N GLU A 47 -0.61 -12.56 4.22
CA GLU A 47 -0.82 -11.98 2.90
C GLU A 47 -0.41 -10.51 2.98
N LEU A 48 0.51 -10.10 2.13
CA LEU A 48 1.10 -8.78 2.14
C LEU A 48 0.79 -8.07 0.83
N ASN A 49 0.22 -6.89 0.93
CA ASN A 49 0.18 -5.95 -0.17
C ASN A 49 1.58 -5.33 -0.32
N ARG A 50 2.17 -5.40 -1.49
CA ARG A 50 3.40 -4.68 -1.79
C ARG A 50 3.05 -3.26 -2.23
N VAL A 51 3.29 -2.29 -1.35
CA VAL A 51 2.77 -0.93 -1.47
C VAL A 51 3.91 0.06 -1.68
N PRO A 52 3.88 0.88 -2.76
CA PRO A 52 4.90 1.89 -2.98
C PRO A 52 4.75 3.06 -2.00
N ILE A 53 5.86 3.59 -1.51
CA ILE A 53 5.92 4.91 -0.87
C ILE A 53 6.17 5.93 -1.97
N LEU A 54 5.28 6.91 -2.05
CA LEU A 54 5.40 8.07 -2.93
C LEU A 54 5.80 9.26 -2.07
N GLY A 55 6.88 9.93 -2.45
CA GLY A 55 7.29 11.20 -1.88
C GLY A 55 6.33 12.33 -2.26
N ASN A 56 6.80 13.57 -2.28
CA ASN A 56 6.01 14.71 -2.75
C ASN A 56 5.54 14.48 -4.18
N VAL A 57 4.26 14.18 -4.35
CA VAL A 57 3.65 14.03 -5.66
C VAL A 57 3.40 15.43 -6.21
N SER A 58 4.40 15.99 -6.85
CA SER A 58 4.25 17.20 -7.66
C SER A 58 3.83 16.78 -9.06
N CYS A 59 2.67 17.29 -9.49
CA CYS A 59 2.21 17.38 -10.88
C CYS A 59 1.94 16.09 -11.65
N GLY A 60 0.66 15.79 -11.79
CA GLY A 60 0.10 15.18 -12.99
C GLY A 60 0.34 13.71 -13.21
N LEU A 61 -0.73 12.94 -13.10
CA LEU A 61 -0.92 11.51 -13.34
C LEU A 61 -0.23 10.57 -12.32
N PRO A 62 -0.96 9.52 -11.89
CA PRO A 62 -0.38 8.43 -11.12
C PRO A 62 0.33 7.43 -12.05
N GLU A 63 0.97 7.89 -13.09
CA GLU A 63 2.09 7.15 -13.67
C GLU A 63 3.24 7.39 -12.70
N TYR A 64 3.70 6.31 -12.11
CA TYR A 64 4.87 6.21 -11.27
C TYR A 64 6.04 6.93 -11.96
N ALA A 65 6.10 8.25 -11.81
CA ALA A 65 7.29 8.98 -12.21
C ALA A 65 8.39 8.40 -11.30
N GLU A 66 9.36 7.72 -11.89
CA GLU A 66 10.48 7.07 -11.19
C GLU A 66 11.14 8.03 -10.19
N GLU A 67 11.00 9.33 -10.40
CA GLU A 67 11.52 10.43 -9.57
C GLU A 67 10.81 10.60 -8.20
N ASN A 68 9.56 10.11 -8.05
CA ASN A 68 8.79 10.26 -6.81
C ASN A 68 8.64 8.96 -6.00
N PHE A 69 9.23 7.89 -6.49
CA PHE A 69 9.21 6.57 -5.85
C PHE A 69 10.36 6.45 -4.84
N GLU A 70 10.05 6.23 -3.56
CA GLU A 70 11.06 5.99 -2.53
C GLU A 70 11.39 4.49 -2.44
N GLU A 71 10.43 3.68 -2.04
CA GLU A 71 10.59 2.23 -1.86
C GLU A 71 9.25 1.49 -1.84
N TYR A 72 9.29 0.16 -1.84
CA TYR A 72 8.12 -0.69 -1.56
C TYR A 72 8.15 -1.20 -0.13
N VAL A 73 7.02 -1.11 0.57
CA VAL A 73 6.83 -1.69 1.89
C VAL A 73 5.74 -2.75 1.88
N PRO A 74 5.88 -3.82 2.67
CA PRO A 74 4.85 -4.83 2.83
C PRO A 74 3.81 -4.35 3.85
N LEU A 75 2.53 -4.24 3.45
CA LEU A 75 1.41 -3.99 4.35
C LEU A 75 0.58 -5.26 4.56
N PRO A 76 0.37 -5.70 5.82
CA PRO A 76 -0.44 -6.88 6.11
C PRO A 76 -1.89 -6.73 5.65
N VAL A 77 -2.36 -7.67 4.82
CA VAL A 77 -3.77 -7.70 4.38
C VAL A 77 -4.73 -7.81 5.56
N ALA A 78 -4.33 -8.50 6.62
CA ALA A 78 -5.14 -8.64 7.83
C ALA A 78 -5.46 -7.30 8.52
N LEU A 79 -4.62 -6.26 8.33
CA LEU A 79 -4.82 -4.93 8.94
C LEU A 79 -5.43 -3.93 7.96
N PHE A 80 -5.05 -3.99 6.69
CA PHE A 80 -5.39 -2.97 5.70
C PHE A 80 -6.38 -3.47 4.64
N GLY A 81 -6.71 -4.78 4.65
CA GLY A 81 -7.52 -5.43 3.64
C GLY A 81 -6.76 -5.63 2.32
N GLN A 82 -7.42 -6.28 1.36
CA GLN A 82 -6.93 -6.38 -0.01
C GLN A 82 -7.30 -5.11 -0.79
N GLY A 83 -6.40 -4.66 -1.65
CA GLY A 83 -6.65 -3.52 -2.52
C GLY A 83 -5.39 -2.97 -3.17
N ASP A 84 -5.60 -2.01 -4.05
CA ASP A 84 -4.53 -1.24 -4.66
C ASP A 84 -4.26 -0.02 -3.78
N PHE A 85 -3.11 -0.01 -3.11
CA PHE A 85 -2.71 1.02 -2.17
C PHE A 85 -1.40 1.67 -2.57
N TYR A 86 -1.22 2.88 -2.11
CA TYR A 86 0.07 3.54 -2.03
C TYR A 86 0.20 4.28 -0.71
N LEU A 87 1.41 4.55 -0.29
CA LEU A 87 1.72 5.38 0.86
C LEU A 87 2.14 6.76 0.36
N LEU A 88 1.55 7.79 0.95
CA LEU A 88 1.91 9.17 0.68
C LEU A 88 2.57 9.77 1.92
N ARG A 89 3.75 10.36 1.77
CA ARG A 89 4.36 11.12 2.85
C ARG A 89 3.69 12.49 2.95
N ALA A 90 3.03 12.72 4.09
CA ALA A 90 2.36 13.98 4.33
C ALA A 90 3.37 15.14 4.38
N SER A 91 3.01 16.24 3.71
CA SER A 91 3.79 17.47 3.72
C SER A 91 2.87 18.67 4.03
N GLY A 92 3.43 19.67 4.71
CA GLY A 92 2.65 20.83 5.12
C GLY A 92 1.68 20.56 6.28
N ASN A 93 0.89 21.55 6.62
CA ASN A 93 0.06 21.57 7.83
C ASN A 93 -1.46 21.57 7.52
N SER A 94 -1.86 21.20 6.31
CA SER A 94 -3.28 21.27 5.91
C SER A 94 -4.19 20.30 6.66
N MET A 95 -3.65 19.24 7.25
CA MET A 95 -4.41 18.15 7.85
C MET A 95 -4.08 17.89 9.33
N ILE A 96 -3.47 18.86 10.01
CA ILE A 96 -3.02 18.69 11.41
C ILE A 96 -4.18 18.51 12.39
N GLU A 97 -5.35 19.12 12.14
CA GLU A 97 -6.53 18.95 12.98
C GLU A 97 -7.24 17.61 12.74
N ALA A 98 -6.95 16.94 11.61
CA ALA A 98 -7.32 15.54 11.41
C ALA A 98 -6.28 14.55 11.97
N GLY A 99 -5.25 15.06 12.66
CA GLY A 99 -4.21 14.24 13.26
C GLY A 99 -3.18 13.72 12.24
N ILE A 100 -3.02 14.37 11.09
CA ILE A 100 -2.00 14.05 10.10
C ILE A 100 -0.93 15.14 10.15
N ASP A 101 0.24 14.79 10.66
CA ASP A 101 1.36 15.72 10.81
C ASP A 101 2.35 15.59 9.63
N PRO A 102 3.14 16.64 9.36
CA PRO A 102 4.21 16.56 8.36
C PRO A 102 5.18 15.40 8.67
N GLY A 103 5.44 14.56 7.67
CA GLY A 103 6.29 13.37 7.77
C GLY A 103 5.53 12.07 8.02
N ASP A 104 4.26 12.11 8.43
CA ASP A 104 3.42 10.92 8.57
C ASP A 104 3.26 10.20 7.22
N LEU A 105 3.10 8.88 7.27
CA LEU A 105 2.77 8.07 6.09
C LEU A 105 1.26 7.82 6.07
N VAL A 106 0.59 8.33 5.06
CA VAL A 106 -0.85 8.13 4.83
C VAL A 106 -1.04 6.93 3.92
N VAL A 107 -1.77 5.92 4.37
CA VAL A 107 -2.18 4.77 3.57
C VAL A 107 -3.37 5.18 2.72
N VAL A 108 -3.20 5.22 1.43
CA VAL A 108 -4.21 5.68 0.47
C VAL A 108 -4.66 4.51 -0.39
N ARG A 109 -5.98 4.29 -0.44
CA ARG A 109 -6.60 3.35 -1.39
C ARG A 109 -6.77 4.07 -2.72
N LYS A 110 -6.21 3.51 -3.79
CA LYS A 110 -6.33 4.07 -5.14
C LYS A 110 -7.75 3.91 -5.66
N GLN A 111 -8.42 5.01 -5.88
CA GLN A 111 -9.76 5.08 -6.45
C GLN A 111 -10.04 6.50 -6.95
N ASN A 112 -10.96 6.62 -7.91
CA ASN A 112 -11.30 7.90 -8.55
C ASN A 112 -12.62 8.50 -8.06
N THR A 113 -13.21 7.92 -7.02
CA THR A 113 -14.45 8.39 -6.39
C THR A 113 -14.26 8.45 -4.88
N ALA A 114 -14.97 9.37 -4.24
CA ALA A 114 -15.00 9.52 -2.80
C ALA A 114 -16.40 9.86 -2.32
N GLU A 115 -16.68 9.63 -1.04
CA GLU A 115 -17.88 10.08 -0.38
C GLU A 115 -17.64 11.41 0.33
N GLU A 116 -18.72 12.15 0.57
CA GLU A 116 -18.63 13.41 1.32
C GLU A 116 -18.05 13.17 2.72
N GLY A 117 -17.00 13.87 3.04
CA GLY A 117 -16.31 13.74 4.31
C GLY A 117 -15.07 12.85 4.29
N ASP A 118 -14.81 12.15 3.18
CA ASP A 118 -13.57 11.40 3.01
C ASP A 118 -12.34 12.32 3.00
N ILE A 119 -11.23 11.81 3.51
CA ILE A 119 -9.93 12.46 3.30
C ILE A 119 -9.37 11.93 1.99
N VAL A 120 -9.21 12.80 1.02
CA VAL A 120 -8.85 12.44 -0.35
C VAL A 120 -7.48 12.99 -0.75
N VAL A 121 -6.81 12.25 -1.60
CA VAL A 121 -5.70 12.77 -2.41
C VAL A 121 -6.29 13.25 -3.73
N ALA A 122 -6.25 14.54 -3.96
CA ALA A 122 -6.82 15.18 -5.15
C ALA A 122 -5.73 15.90 -5.95
N LEU A 123 -5.86 15.83 -7.26
CA LEU A 123 -5.07 16.61 -8.21
C LEU A 123 -5.87 17.86 -8.60
N VAL A 124 -5.27 19.02 -8.35
CA VAL A 124 -5.84 20.34 -8.61
C VAL A 124 -4.79 21.17 -9.35
N ASP A 125 -5.12 21.70 -10.52
CA ASP A 125 -4.21 22.55 -11.31
C ASP A 125 -2.80 21.95 -11.47
N ASN A 126 -2.71 20.63 -11.65
CA ASN A 126 -1.48 19.84 -11.70
C ASN A 126 -0.69 19.76 -10.38
N GLU A 127 -1.26 20.13 -9.24
CA GLU A 127 -0.69 19.93 -7.92
C GLU A 127 -1.50 18.90 -7.13
N THR A 128 -0.82 17.97 -6.45
CA THR A 128 -1.48 17.00 -5.58
C THR A 128 -1.68 17.60 -4.20
N THR A 129 -2.91 17.48 -3.67
CA THR A 129 -3.26 17.94 -2.33
C THR A 129 -4.04 16.86 -1.57
N LEU A 130 -3.83 16.79 -0.26
CA LEU A 130 -4.59 15.96 0.65
C LEU A 130 -5.58 16.84 1.42
N ASN A 131 -6.87 16.59 1.26
CA ASN A 131 -7.93 17.38 1.86
C ASN A 131 -9.18 16.52 2.12
N ARG A 132 -10.16 17.08 2.84
CA ARG A 132 -11.48 16.48 3.02
C ARG A 132 -12.41 16.90 1.89
N ASP A 133 -13.00 15.93 1.19
CA ASP A 133 -13.97 16.18 0.13
C ASP A 133 -15.31 16.65 0.72
N LYS A 134 -15.88 17.69 0.14
CA LYS A 134 -17.24 18.17 0.44
C LYS A 134 -17.99 18.42 -0.86
N LYS A 135 -18.91 17.52 -1.20
CA LYS A 135 -19.71 17.58 -2.42
C LYS A 135 -20.54 18.86 -2.56
N HIS A 136 -20.20 19.64 -3.59
CA HIS A 136 -21.03 20.68 -4.16
C HIS A 136 -20.84 20.73 -5.69
N ARG A 137 -21.56 21.60 -6.41
CA ARG A 137 -21.45 21.79 -7.89
C ARG A 137 -20.03 22.14 -8.38
N CYS A 138 -19.11 22.46 -7.48
CA CYS A 138 -17.67 22.58 -7.67
C CYS A 138 -16.99 21.74 -6.59
N CYS A 139 -15.80 21.21 -6.85
CA CYS A 139 -15.02 20.50 -5.85
C CYS A 139 -14.62 21.48 -4.75
N ARG A 140 -15.06 21.21 -3.52
CA ARG A 140 -14.65 21.94 -2.33
C ARG A 140 -13.73 21.06 -1.53
N LEU A 141 -12.47 21.39 -1.50
CA LEU A 141 -11.48 20.71 -0.68
C LEU A 141 -11.26 21.53 0.60
N HIS A 142 -11.52 20.89 1.73
CA HIS A 142 -11.45 21.52 3.03
C HIS A 142 -10.19 21.08 3.77
N PRO A 143 -9.21 21.97 4.03
CA PRO A 143 -8.10 21.65 4.92
C PRO A 143 -8.62 21.44 6.35
N GLU A 144 -8.15 20.40 7.00
CA GLU A 144 -8.37 20.18 8.45
C GLU A 144 -7.34 21.01 9.24
N ASN A 145 -7.41 22.32 9.04
CA ASN A 145 -6.61 23.33 9.71
C ASN A 145 -7.37 24.66 9.74
N SER A 146 -7.78 25.09 10.91
CA SER A 146 -8.57 26.31 11.13
C SER A 146 -7.90 27.60 10.64
N LYS A 147 -6.57 27.58 10.41
CA LYS A 147 -5.81 28.70 9.87
C LYS A 147 -5.80 28.76 8.34
N MET A 148 -6.32 27.73 7.68
CA MET A 148 -6.35 27.62 6.22
C MET A 148 -7.78 27.79 5.70
N LYS A 149 -7.91 28.26 4.46
CA LYS A 149 -9.21 28.42 3.81
C LYS A 149 -9.51 27.25 2.90
N ASP A 150 -10.80 27.00 2.69
CA ASP A 150 -11.27 26.05 1.69
C ASP A 150 -10.73 26.40 0.30
N ILE A 151 -10.42 25.34 -0.46
CA ILE A 151 -10.01 25.43 -1.85
C ILE A 151 -11.22 25.08 -2.71
N TYR A 152 -11.64 26.01 -3.56
CA TYR A 152 -12.74 25.83 -4.50
C TYR A 152 -12.18 25.73 -5.91
N VAL A 153 -12.40 24.59 -6.55
CA VAL A 153 -11.94 24.35 -7.92
C VAL A 153 -13.09 23.88 -8.80
N GLN A 154 -13.01 24.20 -10.08
CA GLN A 154 -14.02 23.77 -11.04
C GLN A 154 -13.89 22.27 -11.33
N ASP A 155 -12.67 21.79 -11.45
CA ASP A 155 -12.34 20.41 -11.71
C ASP A 155 -11.24 19.91 -10.75
N CYS A 156 -11.45 18.75 -10.17
CA CYS A 156 -10.42 18.02 -9.45
C CYS A 156 -10.49 16.54 -9.79
N THR A 157 -9.35 15.89 -9.83
CA THR A 157 -9.27 14.44 -10.03
C THR A 157 -8.90 13.77 -8.72
N ILE A 158 -9.81 12.95 -8.19
CA ILE A 158 -9.52 12.12 -7.01
C ILE A 158 -8.58 11.00 -7.44
N GLN A 159 -7.45 10.88 -6.76
CA GLN A 159 -6.44 9.86 -6.98
C GLN A 159 -6.53 8.72 -5.97
N GLY A 160 -7.16 8.98 -4.83
CA GLY A 160 -7.38 7.98 -3.79
C GLY A 160 -8.01 8.56 -2.54
N VAL A 161 -8.40 7.64 -1.65
CA VAL A 161 -8.99 7.95 -0.34
C VAL A 161 -8.07 7.43 0.75
N ALA A 162 -7.74 8.29 1.71
CA ALA A 162 -6.94 7.95 2.86
C ALA A 162 -7.71 6.98 3.78
N GLN A 163 -7.07 5.88 4.15
CA GLN A 163 -7.65 4.85 5.01
C GLN A 163 -7.05 4.87 6.41
N ASN A 164 -5.76 5.06 6.51
CA ASN A 164 -5.00 4.99 7.75
C ASN A 164 -3.82 5.98 7.74
N VAL A 165 -3.31 6.27 8.93
CA VAL A 165 -2.09 7.06 9.11
C VAL A 165 -1.10 6.24 9.93
N ILE A 166 0.13 6.16 9.46
CA ILE A 166 1.25 5.53 10.17
C ILE A 166 2.14 6.65 10.67
N LYS A 167 2.30 6.73 11.99
CA LYS A 167 3.11 7.74 12.67
C LYS A 167 4.42 7.14 13.15
N ALA A 168 5.52 7.89 13.02
CA ALA A 168 6.71 7.64 13.81
C ALA A 168 6.48 8.19 15.23
N LEU A 169 6.89 7.41 16.25
CA LEU A 169 6.85 7.83 17.66
C LEU A 169 8.10 8.62 18.00
#